data_0f49882d5d7bac34292dc9aa82cdeb4b
#
_entry.id   0f49882d5d7bac34292dc9aa82cdeb4b
#
_cell.length_a   1.000
_cell.length_b   1.000
_cell.length_c   1.000
_cell.angle_alpha   90.00
_cell.angle_beta   90.00
_cell.angle_gamma   90.00
#
_symmetry.space_group_name_H-M   'P 1'
#
loop_
_entity.id
_entity.type
_entity.pdbx_description
1 polymer ?
#
loop_
_entity_poly.entity_id
_entity_poly.type
_entity_poly.pdbx_seq_one_letter_code
_entity_poly.pdbx_strand_id
1 'polypeptide(L)'
;MMKVSNGKTIRRLGWRSMKAARTRNLIAVLAIALTTVLFTSLFTIAMSINDGFQQSNFRQVGGFSHGGFKYLTEEQFNDLKDDPLIDQWGMRRFIGMPTEVPFNKSHVEVSYADANEAHWMYCDPVEGRLPQEGTDEAATDTHVLELLGVEPEIGARFTISFDVDGHTTTQTFTLCGWWEYDEAIVANHILIPESRADAILDEVGTVPPGEDGMTGSWNLDVMLKSGSRHIANDIAQILENHGYQDQSAGAPDYIHTGVNWGYTGAQLSDNLDPSVVIAVAAMLLLIIFTGYLIIYNVFQISVTNDIRFYGLLKTIGTTPRQLRRIIRQPALTLSLAGIPLGLVLGWLIGGQLTPAIVSQLNGVVPM
;
A
#
# COMPACT_ATOMS: atom_id res chain seq x y z
N MET A 1 -37.68 -19.15 47.79
CA MET A 1 -36.24 -19.50 47.59
C MET A 1 -35.43 -18.22 47.61
N MET A 2 -34.72 -17.93 48.70
CA MET A 2 -33.95 -16.68 48.88
C MET A 2 -32.80 -16.64 47.88
N LYS A 3 -32.75 -15.61 47.04
CA LYS A 3 -31.62 -15.30 46.17
C LYS A 3 -30.46 -14.75 47.03
N VAL A 4 -29.60 -15.61 47.54
CA VAL A 4 -28.39 -15.17 48.24
C VAL A 4 -27.37 -14.72 47.19
N SER A 5 -27.09 -13.41 47.15
CA SER A 5 -26.13 -12.81 46.23
C SER A 5 -24.70 -12.99 46.79
N ASN A 6 -24.09 -14.14 46.54
CA ASN A 6 -22.72 -14.49 47.01
C ASN A 6 -21.60 -14.07 45.99
N GLY A 7 -21.85 -13.05 45.17
CA GLY A 7 -20.88 -12.64 44.08
C GLY A 7 -19.49 -12.25 44.58
N LYS A 8 -19.42 -11.56 45.73
CA LYS A 8 -18.13 -11.17 46.35
C LYS A 8 -17.34 -12.39 46.86
N THR A 9 -18.05 -13.34 47.51
CA THR A 9 -17.45 -14.55 48.04
C THR A 9 -16.92 -15.47 46.95
N ILE A 10 -17.69 -15.66 45.87
CA ILE A 10 -17.32 -16.44 44.70
C ILE A 10 -16.08 -15.83 44.02
N ARG A 11 -16.04 -14.51 43.86
CA ARG A 11 -14.86 -13.80 43.28
C ARG A 11 -13.64 -13.95 44.17
N ARG A 12 -13.77 -13.86 45.49
CA ARG A 12 -12.68 -14.03 46.45
C ARG A 12 -12.14 -15.48 46.44
N LEU A 13 -13.03 -16.46 46.30
CA LEU A 13 -12.67 -17.86 46.20
C LEU A 13 -11.88 -18.13 44.92
N GLY A 14 -12.33 -17.62 43.76
CA GLY A 14 -11.61 -17.71 42.49
C GLY A 14 -10.21 -17.10 42.56
N TRP A 15 -10.05 -15.93 43.18
CA TRP A 15 -8.74 -15.28 43.37
C TRP A 15 -7.80 -16.09 44.30
N ARG A 16 -8.33 -16.69 45.39
CA ARG A 16 -7.54 -17.55 46.30
C ARG A 16 -7.07 -18.83 45.59
N SER A 17 -7.96 -19.47 44.84
CA SER A 17 -7.62 -20.65 44.03
C SER A 17 -6.53 -20.32 43.00
N MET A 18 -6.65 -19.16 42.29
CA MET A 18 -5.63 -18.70 41.39
C MET A 18 -4.28 -18.46 42.07
N LYS A 19 -4.27 -17.80 43.24
CA LYS A 19 -2.99 -17.58 44.00
C LYS A 19 -2.34 -18.87 44.46
N ALA A 20 -3.12 -19.91 44.76
CA ALA A 20 -2.60 -21.22 45.19
C ALA A 20 -1.95 -22.00 44.02
N ALA A 21 -2.35 -21.74 42.78
CA ALA A 21 -1.91 -22.45 41.56
C ALA A 21 -0.94 -21.64 40.67
N ARG A 22 0.03 -20.97 41.26
CA ARG A 22 0.95 -20.02 40.57
C ARG A 22 1.64 -20.60 39.35
N THR A 23 2.27 -21.75 39.46
CA THR A 23 3.00 -22.40 38.36
C THR A 23 2.09 -22.77 37.22
N ARG A 24 0.90 -23.31 37.50
CA ARG A 24 -0.11 -23.63 36.52
C ARG A 24 -0.59 -22.38 35.78
N ASN A 25 -0.85 -21.28 36.50
CA ASN A 25 -1.28 -20.03 35.92
C ASN A 25 -0.18 -19.44 35.03
N LEU A 26 1.09 -19.52 35.42
CA LEU A 26 2.19 -19.09 34.59
C LEU A 26 2.25 -19.87 33.28
N ILE A 27 2.13 -21.20 33.34
CA ILE A 27 2.10 -22.06 32.15
C ILE A 27 0.91 -21.67 31.24
N ALA A 28 -0.27 -21.40 31.81
CA ALA A 28 -1.43 -20.98 31.05
C ALA A 28 -1.24 -19.60 30.38
N VAL A 29 -0.65 -18.62 31.10
CA VAL A 29 -0.32 -17.30 30.53
C VAL A 29 0.71 -17.44 29.40
N LEU A 30 1.75 -18.25 29.61
CA LEU A 30 2.79 -18.50 28.59
C LEU A 30 2.20 -19.18 27.34
N ALA A 31 1.31 -20.17 27.52
CA ALA A 31 0.65 -20.84 26.41
C ALA A 31 -0.26 -19.89 25.60
N ILE A 32 -1.03 -19.05 26.29
CA ILE A 32 -1.87 -18.03 25.65
C ILE A 32 -0.97 -17.00 24.93
N ALA A 33 0.06 -16.53 25.61
CA ALA A 33 1.01 -15.58 25.03
C ALA A 33 1.70 -16.17 23.80
N LEU A 34 2.21 -17.40 23.86
CA LEU A 34 2.86 -18.07 22.74
C LEU A 34 1.93 -18.26 21.53
N THR A 35 0.68 -18.67 21.80
CA THR A 35 -0.33 -18.76 20.73
C THR A 35 -0.60 -17.39 20.10
N THR A 36 -0.72 -16.35 20.92
CA THR A 36 -0.92 -14.97 20.43
C THR A 36 0.31 -14.48 19.67
N VAL A 37 1.54 -14.76 20.13
CA VAL A 37 2.79 -14.45 19.40
C VAL A 37 2.75 -15.08 18.01
N LEU A 38 2.43 -16.37 17.93
CA LEU A 38 2.39 -17.09 16.65
C LEU A 38 1.43 -16.41 15.65
N PHE A 39 0.22 -16.09 16.09
CA PHE A 39 -0.75 -15.44 15.22
C PHE A 39 -0.33 -14.01 14.85
N THR A 40 0.08 -13.23 15.84
CA THR A 40 0.44 -11.83 15.60
C THR A 40 1.66 -11.74 14.69
N SER A 41 2.70 -12.54 14.90
CA SER A 41 3.89 -12.55 14.03
C SER A 41 3.53 -12.99 12.61
N LEU A 42 2.70 -14.03 12.45
CA LEU A 42 2.27 -14.49 11.13
C LEU A 42 1.50 -13.40 10.37
N PHE A 43 0.54 -12.74 11.03
CA PHE A 43 -0.20 -11.65 10.40
C PHE A 43 0.67 -10.42 10.13
N THR A 44 1.59 -10.07 11.04
CA THR A 44 2.53 -8.96 10.81
C THR A 44 3.41 -9.22 9.59
N ILE A 45 3.97 -10.44 9.48
CA ILE A 45 4.78 -10.83 8.32
C ILE A 45 3.95 -10.80 7.03
N ALA A 46 2.74 -11.37 7.04
CA ALA A 46 1.87 -11.40 5.87
C ALA A 46 1.49 -9.99 5.39
N MET A 47 1.14 -9.08 6.31
CA MET A 47 0.84 -7.68 5.98
C MET A 47 2.08 -6.96 5.43
N SER A 48 3.24 -7.14 6.07
CA SER A 48 4.48 -6.49 5.61
C SER A 48 4.95 -7.00 4.25
N ILE A 49 4.76 -8.29 3.94
CA ILE A 49 5.03 -8.82 2.60
C ILE A 49 4.08 -8.19 1.59
N ASN A 50 2.78 -8.14 1.89
CA ASN A 50 1.79 -7.49 1.02
C ASN A 50 2.14 -6.03 0.74
N ASP A 51 2.50 -5.26 1.78
CA ASP A 51 2.90 -3.86 1.64
C ASP A 51 4.19 -3.72 0.81
N GLY A 52 5.14 -4.64 0.99
CA GLY A 52 6.36 -4.69 0.19
C GLY A 52 6.08 -4.97 -1.29
N PHE A 53 5.19 -5.92 -1.61
CA PHE A 53 4.77 -6.18 -2.98
C PHE A 53 4.03 -4.99 -3.60
N GLN A 54 3.15 -4.34 -2.86
CA GLN A 54 2.48 -3.13 -3.36
C GLN A 54 3.49 -2.03 -3.70
N GLN A 55 4.43 -1.75 -2.79
CA GLN A 55 5.46 -0.74 -3.01
C GLN A 55 6.36 -1.07 -4.22
N SER A 56 6.72 -2.34 -4.40
CA SER A 56 7.46 -2.79 -5.58
C SER A 56 6.65 -2.60 -6.86
N ASN A 57 5.38 -3.00 -6.85
CA ASN A 57 4.50 -2.84 -8.00
C ASN A 57 4.29 -1.36 -8.37
N PHE A 58 4.12 -0.46 -7.39
CA PHE A 58 3.98 0.97 -7.64
C PHE A 58 5.21 1.57 -8.33
N ARG A 59 6.42 1.14 -7.93
CA ARG A 59 7.65 1.56 -8.60
C ARG A 59 7.75 1.04 -10.03
N GLN A 60 7.35 -0.21 -10.25
CA GLN A 60 7.36 -0.82 -11.59
C GLN A 60 6.35 -0.19 -12.55
N VAL A 61 5.18 0.23 -12.07
CA VAL A 61 4.18 0.92 -12.89
C VAL A 61 4.42 2.43 -13.00
N GLY A 62 5.43 2.96 -12.29
CA GLY A 62 5.86 4.34 -12.35
C GLY A 62 5.15 5.29 -11.39
N GLY A 63 4.29 4.79 -10.48
CA GLY A 63 3.62 5.66 -9.51
C GLY A 63 2.60 4.95 -8.63
N PHE A 64 2.10 5.67 -7.63
CA PHE A 64 1.11 5.15 -6.69
C PHE A 64 -0.26 5.84 -6.77
N SER A 65 -0.57 6.57 -7.86
CA SER A 65 -1.94 6.96 -8.16
C SER A 65 -2.86 5.74 -8.24
N HIS A 66 -4.15 5.89 -7.99
CA HIS A 66 -5.10 4.77 -8.12
C HIS A 66 -5.27 4.32 -9.58
N GLY A 67 -5.11 5.26 -10.51
CA GLY A 67 -5.21 5.06 -11.94
C GLY A 67 -5.40 6.40 -12.63
N GLY A 68 -5.69 6.40 -13.91
CA GLY A 68 -5.80 7.65 -14.65
C GLY A 68 -6.39 7.51 -16.04
N PHE A 69 -6.48 8.65 -16.69
CA PHE A 69 -6.99 8.87 -18.06
C PHE A 69 -5.84 9.44 -18.89
N LYS A 70 -5.55 8.83 -20.04
CA LYS A 70 -4.37 9.14 -20.83
C LYS A 70 -4.72 9.71 -22.18
N TYR A 71 -3.78 10.50 -22.71
CA TYR A 71 -3.85 11.06 -24.06
C TYR A 71 -5.06 11.97 -24.29
N LEU A 72 -5.42 12.71 -23.24
CA LEU A 72 -6.55 13.63 -23.25
C LEU A 72 -6.23 14.89 -24.07
N THR A 73 -7.28 15.45 -24.65
CA THR A 73 -7.27 16.88 -25.03
C THR A 73 -7.41 17.74 -23.77
N GLU A 74 -7.09 19.02 -23.87
CA GLU A 74 -7.28 19.97 -22.78
C GLU A 74 -8.75 20.05 -22.33
N GLU A 75 -9.70 19.97 -23.28
CA GLU A 75 -11.14 19.98 -23.01
C GLU A 75 -11.55 18.76 -22.18
N GLN A 76 -11.10 17.54 -22.58
CA GLN A 76 -11.38 16.30 -21.87
C GLN A 76 -10.77 16.31 -20.46
N PHE A 77 -9.55 16.80 -20.32
CA PHE A 77 -8.90 16.94 -19.01
C PHE A 77 -9.71 17.85 -18.09
N ASN A 78 -10.10 19.03 -18.57
CA ASN A 78 -10.89 19.99 -17.79
C ASN A 78 -12.30 19.49 -17.45
N ASP A 79 -12.87 18.63 -18.28
CA ASP A 79 -14.18 18.02 -18.05
C ASP A 79 -14.11 16.95 -16.94
N LEU A 80 -13.08 16.09 -16.95
CA LEU A 80 -12.97 14.95 -16.05
C LEU A 80 -12.42 15.28 -14.65
N LYS A 81 -11.48 16.22 -14.53
CA LYS A 81 -10.69 16.44 -13.29
C LYS A 81 -11.52 16.78 -12.06
N ASP A 82 -12.69 17.37 -12.25
CA ASP A 82 -13.58 17.82 -11.18
C ASP A 82 -14.74 16.84 -10.89
N ASP A 83 -14.67 15.60 -11.41
CA ASP A 83 -15.69 14.58 -11.13
C ASP A 83 -15.82 14.29 -9.63
N PRO A 84 -17.06 14.14 -9.10
CA PRO A 84 -17.30 13.91 -7.68
C PRO A 84 -16.64 12.67 -7.07
N LEU A 85 -16.24 11.66 -7.85
CA LEU A 85 -15.56 10.46 -7.40
C LEU A 85 -14.06 10.67 -7.16
N ILE A 86 -13.48 11.73 -7.73
CA ILE A 86 -12.07 12.09 -7.57
C ILE A 86 -11.88 12.83 -6.25
N ASP A 87 -10.92 12.39 -5.45
CA ASP A 87 -10.48 13.05 -4.21
C ASP A 87 -9.34 14.05 -4.48
N GLN A 88 -8.33 13.59 -5.22
CA GLN A 88 -7.20 14.39 -5.68
C GLN A 88 -6.84 13.96 -7.10
N TRP A 89 -6.31 14.90 -7.86
CA TRP A 89 -5.80 14.64 -9.20
C TRP A 89 -4.39 15.20 -9.37
N GLY A 90 -3.65 14.59 -10.29
CA GLY A 90 -2.34 15.03 -10.77
C GLY A 90 -2.35 15.12 -12.29
N MET A 91 -1.58 16.05 -12.82
CA MET A 91 -1.45 16.27 -14.26
C MET A 91 -0.03 16.02 -14.72
N ARG A 92 0.10 15.25 -15.80
CA ARG A 92 1.35 15.05 -16.52
C ARG A 92 1.18 15.29 -18.00
N ARG A 93 2.19 15.91 -18.62
CA ARG A 93 2.28 16.07 -20.08
C ARG A 93 3.65 15.56 -20.54
N PHE A 94 3.65 14.53 -21.36
CA PHE A 94 4.85 13.99 -21.99
C PHE A 94 5.27 14.90 -23.15
N ILE A 95 6.55 15.27 -23.24
CA ILE A 95 7.07 16.18 -24.28
C ILE A 95 8.01 15.44 -25.22
N GLY A 96 8.88 14.59 -24.70
CA GLY A 96 9.80 13.84 -25.56
C GLY A 96 10.80 13.01 -24.79
N MET A 97 11.69 12.34 -25.54
CA MET A 97 12.70 11.44 -24.99
C MET A 97 14.06 11.63 -25.66
N PRO A 98 15.15 11.68 -24.87
CA PRO A 98 16.49 11.58 -25.42
C PRO A 98 16.77 10.12 -25.85
N THR A 99 17.18 9.93 -27.10
CA THR A 99 17.43 8.61 -27.68
C THR A 99 18.92 8.36 -27.97
N GLU A 100 19.71 9.43 -28.03
CA GLU A 100 21.12 9.36 -28.33
C GLU A 100 21.98 9.00 -27.09
N VAL A 101 23.24 8.65 -27.31
CA VAL A 101 24.21 8.42 -26.22
C VAL A 101 24.36 9.71 -25.40
N PRO A 102 24.32 9.64 -24.06
CA PRO A 102 24.41 8.45 -23.20
C PRO A 102 23.03 7.81 -22.83
N PHE A 103 21.90 8.33 -23.28
CA PHE A 103 20.57 7.94 -22.87
C PHE A 103 20.01 6.70 -23.58
N ASN A 104 20.69 6.19 -24.60
CA ASN A 104 20.24 5.08 -25.44
C ASN A 104 20.01 3.73 -24.72
N LYS A 105 20.33 3.65 -23.43
CA LYS A 105 20.10 2.47 -22.56
C LYS A 105 19.24 2.77 -21.33
N SER A 106 18.80 4.01 -21.20
CA SER A 106 17.99 4.46 -20.07
C SER A 106 16.68 5.04 -20.58
N HIS A 107 15.58 4.68 -19.96
CA HIS A 107 14.30 5.31 -20.26
C HIS A 107 14.23 6.63 -19.52
N VAL A 108 14.40 7.74 -20.26
CA VAL A 108 14.33 9.11 -19.70
C VAL A 108 13.26 9.88 -20.45
N GLU A 109 12.35 10.52 -19.73
CA GLU A 109 11.27 11.31 -20.30
C GLU A 109 11.41 12.79 -19.90
N VAL A 110 11.30 13.68 -20.86
CA VAL A 110 11.09 15.11 -20.61
C VAL A 110 9.59 15.35 -20.54
N SER A 111 9.12 15.85 -19.41
CA SER A 111 7.69 16.03 -19.16
C SER A 111 7.42 17.19 -18.19
N TYR A 112 6.21 17.71 -18.24
CA TYR A 112 5.64 18.48 -17.13
C TYR A 112 4.90 17.54 -16.19
N ALA A 113 4.98 17.83 -14.90
CA ALA A 113 4.13 17.23 -13.87
C ALA A 113 3.80 18.28 -12.81
N ASP A 114 2.55 18.31 -12.38
CA ASP A 114 2.18 19.12 -11.20
C ASP A 114 2.71 18.51 -9.91
N ALA A 115 2.48 19.20 -8.78
CA ALA A 115 3.03 18.76 -7.50
C ALA A 115 2.46 17.41 -7.02
N ASN A 116 1.19 17.12 -7.29
CA ASN A 116 0.58 15.84 -6.93
C ASN A 116 1.17 14.71 -7.77
N GLU A 117 1.22 14.91 -9.07
CA GLU A 117 1.75 13.91 -10.01
C GLU A 117 3.22 13.63 -9.76
N ALA A 118 4.05 14.68 -9.59
CA ALA A 118 5.46 14.52 -9.26
C ALA A 118 5.65 13.70 -7.97
N HIS A 119 4.85 13.97 -6.94
CA HIS A 119 4.86 13.19 -5.70
C HIS A 119 4.46 11.73 -5.95
N TRP A 120 3.40 11.47 -6.72
CA TRP A 120 2.93 10.11 -6.98
C TRP A 120 3.90 9.30 -7.82
N MET A 121 4.68 9.96 -8.70
CA MET A 121 5.74 9.36 -9.50
C MET A 121 7.10 9.22 -8.77
N TYR A 122 7.15 9.51 -7.46
CA TYR A 122 8.41 9.51 -6.66
C TYR A 122 9.44 10.55 -7.11
N CYS A 123 9.00 11.64 -7.71
CA CYS A 123 9.85 12.74 -8.17
C CYS A 123 9.90 13.90 -7.16
N ASP A 124 9.89 13.59 -5.85
CA ASP A 124 10.01 14.60 -4.80
C ASP A 124 11.48 15.04 -4.65
N PRO A 125 11.83 16.34 -4.85
CA PRO A 125 13.20 16.78 -4.67
C PRO A 125 13.69 16.60 -3.23
N VAL A 126 14.86 15.95 -3.07
CA VAL A 126 15.55 15.88 -1.77
C VAL A 126 16.33 17.15 -1.50
N GLU A 127 16.69 17.90 -2.56
CA GLU A 127 17.26 19.24 -2.48
C GLU A 127 16.66 20.11 -3.57
N GLY A 128 16.43 21.40 -3.24
CA GLY A 128 15.80 22.34 -4.15
C GLY A 128 14.27 22.22 -4.16
N ARG A 129 13.65 22.29 -5.34
CA ARG A 129 12.21 22.31 -5.54
C ARG A 129 11.84 21.86 -6.96
N LEU A 130 10.55 21.68 -7.23
CA LEU A 130 10.02 21.53 -8.58
C LEU A 130 10.20 22.85 -9.39
N PRO A 131 10.28 22.75 -10.75
CA PRO A 131 10.44 23.88 -11.63
C PRO A 131 9.31 24.90 -11.51
N GLN A 132 9.62 26.19 -11.61
CA GLN A 132 8.65 27.27 -11.56
C GLN A 132 8.23 27.72 -12.97
N GLU A 133 6.95 28.07 -13.11
CA GLU A 133 6.40 28.58 -14.35
C GLU A 133 7.15 29.84 -14.85
N GLY A 134 7.30 29.92 -16.18
CA GLY A 134 7.98 31.05 -16.84
C GLY A 134 9.50 31.04 -16.72
N THR A 135 10.11 29.91 -16.35
CA THR A 135 11.56 29.76 -16.23
C THR A 135 12.11 28.65 -17.14
N ASP A 136 13.45 28.62 -17.31
CA ASP A 136 14.19 27.52 -17.97
C ASP A 136 14.69 26.50 -16.94
N GLU A 137 13.95 26.32 -15.87
CA GLU A 137 14.33 25.39 -14.82
C GLU A 137 13.96 23.94 -15.19
N ALA A 138 14.72 22.99 -14.60
CA ALA A 138 14.35 21.58 -14.62
C ALA A 138 14.73 20.90 -13.32
N ALA A 139 14.01 19.85 -12.96
CA ALA A 139 14.31 18.96 -11.85
C ALA A 139 14.41 17.52 -12.38
N THR A 140 15.36 16.72 -11.83
CA THR A 140 15.60 15.35 -12.29
C THR A 140 16.27 14.51 -11.22
N ASP A 141 16.45 13.20 -11.49
CA ASP A 141 17.14 12.29 -10.57
C ASP A 141 18.66 12.28 -10.74
N THR A 142 19.34 11.70 -9.75
CA THR A 142 20.81 11.61 -9.73
C THR A 142 21.39 10.77 -10.88
N HIS A 143 20.69 9.78 -11.43
CA HIS A 143 21.15 8.97 -12.56
C HIS A 143 21.15 9.79 -13.86
N VAL A 144 20.12 10.58 -14.11
CA VAL A 144 20.09 11.50 -15.27
C VAL A 144 21.22 12.51 -15.19
N LEU A 145 21.50 13.07 -14.01
CA LEU A 145 22.63 13.98 -13.79
C LEU A 145 23.97 13.29 -14.07
N GLU A 146 24.16 12.05 -13.64
CA GLU A 146 25.35 11.25 -13.94
C GLU A 146 25.51 11.04 -15.44
N LEU A 147 24.44 10.70 -16.17
CA LEU A 147 24.45 10.54 -17.62
C LEU A 147 24.83 11.86 -18.35
N LEU A 148 24.40 12.99 -17.81
CA LEU A 148 24.72 14.32 -18.33
C LEU A 148 26.15 14.77 -17.94
N GLY A 149 26.80 14.11 -16.98
CA GLY A 149 28.06 14.54 -16.39
C GLY A 149 27.97 15.84 -15.59
N VAL A 150 26.82 16.05 -14.93
CA VAL A 150 26.51 17.25 -14.14
C VAL A 150 26.43 16.87 -12.67
N GLU A 151 27.14 17.63 -11.83
CA GLU A 151 27.03 17.46 -10.37
C GLU A 151 25.65 17.92 -9.87
N PRO A 152 25.08 17.29 -8.83
CA PRO A 152 23.76 17.63 -8.28
C PRO A 152 23.79 18.94 -7.45
N GLU A 153 24.19 20.04 -8.08
CA GLU A 153 24.25 21.37 -7.49
C GLU A 153 23.12 22.26 -8.04
N ILE A 154 22.32 22.85 -7.16
CA ILE A 154 21.25 23.78 -7.56
C ILE A 154 21.84 24.97 -8.31
N GLY A 155 21.30 25.27 -9.48
CA GLY A 155 21.80 26.30 -10.39
C GLY A 155 22.77 25.80 -11.45
N ALA A 156 23.17 24.52 -11.43
CA ALA A 156 23.95 23.90 -12.49
C ALA A 156 23.16 23.96 -13.81
N ARG A 157 23.88 24.22 -14.94
CA ARG A 157 23.26 24.27 -16.28
C ARG A 157 23.63 23.02 -17.06
N PHE A 158 22.65 22.46 -17.74
CA PHE A 158 22.85 21.33 -18.61
C PHE A 158 22.10 21.50 -19.92
N THR A 159 22.63 20.89 -20.97
CA THR A 159 22.02 20.90 -22.30
C THR A 159 21.72 19.46 -22.71
N ILE A 160 20.52 19.23 -23.21
CA ILE A 160 20.08 17.90 -23.62
C ILE A 160 19.39 17.99 -24.99
N SER A 161 19.63 17.01 -25.85
CA SER A 161 18.92 16.82 -27.11
C SER A 161 17.94 15.66 -26.96
N PHE A 162 16.72 15.86 -27.39
CA PHE A 162 15.66 14.84 -27.30
C PHE A 162 14.70 14.96 -28.48
N ASP A 163 14.02 13.87 -28.75
CA ASP A 163 13.01 13.80 -29.80
C ASP A 163 11.64 14.26 -29.26
N VAL A 164 10.95 15.07 -30.05
CA VAL A 164 9.59 15.59 -29.80
C VAL A 164 8.80 15.31 -31.06
N ASP A 165 7.93 14.30 -31.06
CA ASP A 165 7.07 13.93 -32.19
C ASP A 165 7.84 13.76 -33.50
N GLY A 166 8.99 13.07 -33.46
CA GLY A 166 9.87 12.84 -34.62
C GLY A 166 10.81 14.00 -34.96
N HIS A 167 10.82 15.10 -34.19
CA HIS A 167 11.70 16.25 -34.40
C HIS A 167 12.70 16.36 -33.24
N THR A 168 13.99 16.26 -33.56
CA THR A 168 15.05 16.45 -32.57
C THR A 168 15.19 17.92 -32.19
N THR A 169 15.08 18.26 -30.93
CA THR A 169 15.35 19.59 -30.38
C THR A 169 16.52 19.53 -29.38
N THR A 170 17.19 20.66 -29.14
CA THR A 170 18.24 20.79 -28.14
C THR A 170 17.88 21.94 -27.20
N GLN A 171 17.75 21.61 -25.93
CA GLN A 171 17.31 22.55 -24.91
C GLN A 171 18.35 22.69 -23.80
N THR A 172 18.42 23.86 -23.19
CA THR A 172 19.31 24.13 -22.04
C THR A 172 18.45 24.49 -20.84
N PHE A 173 18.70 23.80 -19.75
CA PHE A 173 17.96 23.98 -18.50
C PHE A 173 18.90 24.36 -17.34
N THR A 174 18.33 24.94 -16.31
CA THR A 174 18.97 25.22 -15.03
C THR A 174 18.39 24.30 -13.96
N LEU A 175 19.21 23.51 -13.29
CA LEU A 175 18.80 22.56 -12.25
C LEU A 175 18.24 23.33 -11.05
N CYS A 176 16.96 23.09 -10.71
CA CYS A 176 16.29 23.72 -9.58
C CYS A 176 15.94 22.75 -8.44
N GLY A 177 16.04 21.45 -8.70
CA GLY A 177 15.80 20.38 -7.73
C GLY A 177 16.25 19.03 -8.26
N TRP A 178 16.55 18.13 -7.36
CA TRP A 178 16.90 16.77 -7.73
C TRP A 178 16.49 15.79 -6.63
N TRP A 179 16.26 14.51 -7.04
CA TRP A 179 15.95 13.38 -6.16
C TRP A 179 16.86 12.20 -6.41
N GLU A 180 16.93 11.29 -5.42
CA GLU A 180 17.73 10.09 -5.54
C GLU A 180 17.12 9.13 -6.57
N TYR A 181 17.99 8.56 -7.41
CA TYR A 181 17.60 7.51 -8.34
C TYR A 181 17.13 6.27 -7.62
N ASP A 182 16.00 5.72 -8.05
CA ASP A 182 15.47 4.44 -7.59
C ASP A 182 15.46 3.44 -8.77
N GLU A 183 16.34 2.44 -8.71
CA GLU A 183 16.49 1.42 -9.78
C GLU A 183 15.20 0.62 -10.04
N ALA A 184 14.29 0.57 -9.08
CA ALA A 184 13.00 -0.12 -9.22
C ALA A 184 11.99 0.65 -10.09
N ILE A 185 12.24 1.94 -10.36
CA ILE A 185 11.40 2.78 -11.22
C ILE A 185 11.89 2.67 -12.66
N VAL A 186 10.99 2.30 -13.56
CA VAL A 186 11.34 2.02 -14.96
C VAL A 186 11.70 3.27 -15.74
N ALA A 187 11.04 4.40 -15.49
CA ALA A 187 11.25 5.65 -16.20
C ALA A 187 11.88 6.72 -15.30
N ASN A 188 12.95 7.34 -15.78
CA ASN A 188 13.52 8.54 -15.17
C ASN A 188 12.87 9.77 -15.78
N HIS A 189 12.75 10.85 -15.02
CA HIS A 189 12.08 12.05 -15.48
C HIS A 189 12.95 13.29 -15.41
N ILE A 190 12.87 14.12 -16.45
CA ILE A 190 13.30 15.52 -16.44
C ILE A 190 12.03 16.34 -16.41
N LEU A 191 11.67 16.86 -15.23
CA LEU A 191 10.49 17.70 -15.05
C LEU A 191 10.81 19.14 -15.41
N ILE A 192 9.99 19.74 -16.27
CA ILE A 192 10.09 21.14 -16.73
C ILE A 192 8.80 21.88 -16.46
N PRO A 193 8.77 23.23 -16.44
CA PRO A 193 7.52 24.00 -16.32
C PRO A 193 6.57 23.73 -17.49
N GLU A 194 5.26 23.86 -17.27
CA GLU A 194 4.25 23.72 -18.33
C GLU A 194 4.44 24.76 -19.43
N SER A 195 4.70 26.02 -19.08
CA SER A 195 5.02 27.09 -20.02
C SER A 195 6.25 26.80 -20.91
N ARG A 196 7.23 26.05 -20.35
CA ARG A 196 8.41 25.64 -21.12
C ARG A 196 8.07 24.47 -22.04
N ALA A 197 7.23 23.54 -21.59
CA ALA A 197 6.71 22.47 -22.41
C ALA A 197 5.95 23.01 -23.64
N ASP A 198 5.05 23.97 -23.43
CA ASP A 198 4.33 24.62 -24.52
C ASP A 198 5.27 25.32 -25.50
N ALA A 199 6.26 26.07 -24.99
CA ALA A 199 7.25 26.75 -25.85
C ALA A 199 8.06 25.77 -26.71
N ILE A 200 8.39 24.58 -26.20
CA ILE A 200 9.10 23.55 -26.97
C ILE A 200 8.20 22.95 -28.05
N LEU A 201 6.92 22.67 -27.74
CA LEU A 201 5.96 22.16 -28.71
C LEU A 201 5.72 23.18 -29.84
N ASP A 202 5.59 24.46 -29.51
CA ASP A 202 5.48 25.55 -30.49
C ASP A 202 6.71 25.68 -31.37
N GLU A 203 7.93 25.57 -30.78
CA GLU A 203 9.21 25.64 -31.50
C GLU A 203 9.34 24.55 -32.57
N VAL A 204 8.93 23.31 -32.25
CA VAL A 204 8.96 22.19 -33.21
C VAL A 204 7.73 22.11 -34.11
N GLY A 205 6.69 22.91 -33.82
CA GLY A 205 5.44 22.98 -34.59
C GLY A 205 4.48 21.82 -34.33
N THR A 206 4.61 21.15 -33.19
CA THR A 206 3.70 20.08 -32.79
C THR A 206 2.44 20.65 -32.13
N VAL A 207 1.29 20.23 -32.64
CA VAL A 207 -0.03 20.56 -32.03
C VAL A 207 -0.50 19.38 -31.20
N PRO A 208 -0.70 19.56 -29.86
CA PRO A 208 -1.17 18.47 -29.00
C PRO A 208 -2.57 17.94 -29.35
N PRO A 209 -2.78 16.61 -29.34
CA PRO A 209 -1.75 15.58 -29.24
C PRO A 209 -0.93 15.50 -30.52
N GLY A 210 0.40 15.23 -30.43
CA GLY A 210 1.27 15.05 -31.60
C GLY A 210 0.80 13.94 -32.54
N GLU A 211 1.51 13.74 -33.66
CA GLU A 211 1.19 12.66 -34.62
C GLU A 211 1.26 11.26 -33.99
N ASP A 212 2.09 11.10 -32.92
CA ASP A 212 2.19 9.89 -32.13
C ASP A 212 1.01 9.68 -31.17
N GLY A 213 0.10 10.65 -31.03
CA GLY A 213 -1.04 10.65 -30.13
C GLY A 213 -0.68 10.84 -28.64
N MET A 214 0.60 11.00 -28.31
CA MET A 214 1.09 11.09 -26.92
C MET A 214 1.74 12.44 -26.60
N THR A 215 2.57 12.93 -27.51
CA THR A 215 3.35 14.16 -27.29
C THR A 215 2.45 15.35 -27.07
N GLY A 216 2.65 16.02 -25.94
CA GLY A 216 1.88 17.21 -25.54
C GLY A 216 0.47 16.94 -25.01
N SER A 217 -0.03 15.69 -25.06
CA SER A 217 -1.33 15.34 -24.51
C SER A 217 -1.38 15.45 -22.98
N TRP A 218 -2.58 15.68 -22.45
CA TRP A 218 -2.81 15.72 -21.01
C TRP A 218 -3.06 14.31 -20.47
N ASN A 219 -2.37 13.95 -19.39
CA ASN A 219 -2.68 12.75 -18.61
C ASN A 219 -3.20 13.19 -17.25
N LEU A 220 -4.32 12.61 -16.85
CA LEU A 220 -4.99 12.87 -15.58
C LEU A 220 -4.88 11.62 -14.72
N ASP A 221 -3.98 11.63 -13.76
CA ASP A 221 -3.90 10.59 -12.74
C ASP A 221 -4.73 10.98 -11.51
N VAL A 222 -5.32 9.99 -10.83
CA VAL A 222 -6.32 10.26 -9.80
C VAL A 222 -6.14 9.42 -8.54
N MET A 223 -6.46 10.04 -7.40
CA MET A 223 -6.82 9.37 -6.16
C MET A 223 -8.34 9.41 -6.00
N LEU A 224 -8.96 8.27 -5.77
CA LEU A 224 -10.42 8.14 -5.69
C LEU A 224 -10.91 8.21 -4.24
N LYS A 225 -12.09 8.81 -4.01
CA LYS A 225 -12.69 8.91 -2.68
C LYS A 225 -13.04 7.56 -2.04
N SER A 226 -13.31 6.54 -2.85
CA SER A 226 -13.54 5.16 -2.40
C SER A 226 -12.26 4.47 -1.90
N GLY A 227 -11.09 5.08 -2.13
CA GLY A 227 -9.79 4.45 -1.96
C GLY A 227 -9.53 3.38 -3.02
N SER A 228 -8.71 2.39 -2.69
CA SER A 228 -8.26 1.38 -3.65
C SER A 228 -9.22 0.20 -3.87
N ARG A 229 -10.45 0.25 -3.35
CA ARG A 229 -11.36 -0.93 -3.36
C ARG A 229 -12.10 -1.14 -4.67
N HIS A 230 -12.40 -0.08 -5.41
CA HIS A 230 -13.26 -0.10 -6.59
C HIS A 230 -12.67 0.71 -7.74
N ILE A 231 -11.34 0.73 -7.88
CA ILE A 231 -10.63 1.62 -8.81
C ILE A 231 -11.16 1.49 -10.24
N ALA A 232 -11.22 0.26 -10.78
CA ALA A 232 -11.69 0.03 -12.14
C ALA A 232 -13.14 0.49 -12.36
N ASN A 233 -14.02 0.19 -11.39
CA ASN A 233 -15.43 0.58 -11.47
C ASN A 233 -15.60 2.08 -11.38
N ASP A 234 -14.86 2.76 -10.51
CA ASP A 234 -14.97 4.21 -10.34
C ASP A 234 -14.40 4.95 -11.54
N ILE A 235 -13.29 4.46 -12.14
CA ILE A 235 -12.75 5.01 -13.39
C ILE A 235 -13.78 4.87 -14.53
N ALA A 236 -14.38 3.68 -14.68
CA ALA A 236 -15.42 3.48 -15.68
C ALA A 236 -16.66 4.38 -15.43
N GLN A 237 -17.05 4.57 -14.17
CA GLN A 237 -18.16 5.44 -13.80
C GLN A 237 -17.87 6.92 -14.08
N ILE A 238 -16.63 7.38 -13.87
CA ILE A 238 -16.21 8.76 -14.23
C ILE A 238 -16.38 8.98 -15.73
N LEU A 239 -15.92 8.04 -16.57
CA LEU A 239 -16.13 8.14 -18.01
C LEU A 239 -17.61 8.22 -18.38
N GLU A 240 -18.44 7.33 -17.82
CA GLU A 240 -19.88 7.31 -18.07
C GLU A 240 -20.56 8.60 -17.65
N ASN A 241 -20.17 9.20 -16.51
CA ASN A 241 -20.72 10.48 -16.03
C ASN A 241 -20.52 11.62 -17.04
N HIS A 242 -19.44 11.56 -17.83
CA HIS A 242 -19.07 12.58 -18.81
C HIS A 242 -19.32 12.17 -20.27
N GLY A 243 -19.94 11.01 -20.49
CA GLY A 243 -20.30 10.52 -21.83
C GLY A 243 -19.14 9.95 -22.63
N TYR A 244 -18.05 9.54 -21.96
CA TYR A 244 -16.88 8.86 -22.54
C TYR A 244 -16.91 7.35 -22.26
N GLN A 245 -16.04 6.61 -22.95
CA GLN A 245 -15.89 5.15 -22.79
C GLN A 245 -14.45 4.71 -23.10
N ASP A 246 -14.07 3.53 -22.59
CA ASP A 246 -12.72 2.94 -22.78
C ASP A 246 -12.72 1.58 -23.50
N GLN A 247 -13.87 1.16 -24.03
CA GLN A 247 -14.02 -0.18 -24.59
C GLN A 247 -13.76 -0.25 -26.10
N SER A 248 -14.07 0.83 -26.84
CA SER A 248 -13.97 0.87 -28.29
C SER A 248 -12.92 1.86 -28.75
N ALA A 249 -11.66 1.41 -28.84
CA ALA A 249 -10.58 2.24 -29.37
C ALA A 249 -10.92 2.75 -30.78
N GLY A 250 -10.76 4.05 -31.01
CA GLY A 250 -11.09 4.71 -32.27
C GLY A 250 -12.50 5.30 -32.36
N ALA A 251 -13.36 5.11 -31.37
CA ALA A 251 -14.60 5.85 -31.25
C ALA A 251 -14.32 7.30 -30.84
N PRO A 252 -15.14 8.28 -31.24
CA PRO A 252 -14.89 9.70 -30.93
C PRO A 252 -14.94 10.04 -29.45
N ASP A 253 -15.61 9.22 -28.65
CA ASP A 253 -15.77 9.32 -27.21
C ASP A 253 -14.81 8.39 -26.42
N TYR A 254 -13.85 7.78 -27.11
CA TYR A 254 -12.87 6.89 -26.49
C TYR A 254 -11.81 7.68 -25.70
N ILE A 255 -11.58 7.25 -24.46
CA ILE A 255 -10.48 7.69 -23.63
C ILE A 255 -9.71 6.47 -23.14
N HIS A 256 -8.39 6.49 -23.25
CA HIS A 256 -7.55 5.44 -22.73
C HIS A 256 -7.45 5.55 -21.20
N THR A 257 -7.78 4.47 -20.50
CA THR A 257 -7.70 4.41 -19.03
C THR A 257 -6.56 3.52 -18.55
N GLY A 258 -6.08 3.80 -17.36
CA GLY A 258 -5.13 2.98 -16.63
C GLY A 258 -5.64 2.71 -15.22
N VAL A 259 -5.57 1.44 -14.80
CA VAL A 259 -5.84 1.03 -13.41
C VAL A 259 -4.52 0.60 -12.78
N ASN A 260 -4.23 1.12 -11.61
CA ASN A 260 -3.05 0.66 -10.87
C ASN A 260 -3.34 -0.66 -10.15
N TRP A 261 -3.04 -1.75 -10.85
CA TRP A 261 -3.19 -3.11 -10.32
C TRP A 261 -2.18 -3.46 -9.23
N GLY A 262 -1.24 -2.57 -8.90
CA GLY A 262 -0.40 -2.68 -7.72
C GLY A 262 -1.19 -2.67 -6.41
N TYR A 263 -2.38 -2.06 -6.40
CA TYR A 263 -3.27 -2.09 -5.25
C TYR A 263 -3.94 -3.45 -5.07
N THR A 264 -3.73 -4.07 -3.90
CA THR A 264 -4.40 -5.35 -3.55
C THR A 264 -5.92 -5.22 -3.57
N GLY A 265 -6.45 -4.05 -3.21
CA GLY A 265 -7.89 -3.75 -3.26
C GLY A 265 -8.44 -3.83 -4.68
N ALA A 266 -7.72 -3.30 -5.67
CA ALA A 266 -8.09 -3.38 -7.08
C ALA A 266 -8.08 -4.84 -7.59
N GLN A 267 -7.02 -5.59 -7.26
CA GLN A 267 -6.91 -7.02 -7.63
C GLN A 267 -8.05 -7.86 -7.02
N LEU A 268 -8.47 -7.55 -5.79
CA LEU A 268 -9.50 -8.30 -5.09
C LEU A 268 -10.92 -7.97 -5.54
N SER A 269 -11.17 -6.77 -6.08
CA SER A 269 -12.52 -6.36 -6.49
C SER A 269 -12.94 -6.91 -7.83
N ASP A 270 -11.99 -7.14 -8.74
CA ASP A 270 -12.32 -7.37 -10.16
C ASP A 270 -12.39 -8.85 -10.57
N ASN A 271 -11.67 -9.77 -9.88
CA ASN A 271 -11.61 -11.17 -10.29
C ASN A 271 -11.29 -12.14 -9.15
N LEU A 272 -12.01 -12.05 -8.02
CA LEU A 272 -11.89 -13.11 -7.02
C LEU A 272 -12.50 -14.40 -7.56
N ASP A 273 -11.65 -15.29 -8.08
CA ASP A 273 -12.06 -16.67 -8.29
C ASP A 273 -12.66 -17.23 -6.97
N PRO A 274 -13.92 -17.65 -6.97
CA PRO A 274 -14.56 -18.20 -5.78
C PRO A 274 -13.73 -19.31 -5.10
N SER A 275 -12.93 -20.05 -5.86
CA SER A 275 -12.04 -21.09 -5.34
C SER A 275 -10.93 -20.50 -4.46
N VAL A 276 -10.37 -19.34 -4.82
CA VAL A 276 -9.35 -18.63 -4.03
C VAL A 276 -9.93 -18.11 -2.73
N VAL A 277 -11.14 -17.50 -2.79
CA VAL A 277 -11.85 -17.03 -1.58
C VAL A 277 -12.11 -18.19 -0.62
N ILE A 278 -12.59 -19.32 -1.13
CA ILE A 278 -12.85 -20.53 -0.32
C ILE A 278 -11.54 -21.06 0.27
N ALA A 279 -10.46 -21.11 -0.50
CA ALA A 279 -9.16 -21.59 -0.02
C ALA A 279 -8.60 -20.71 1.10
N VAL A 280 -8.64 -19.38 0.95
CA VAL A 280 -8.21 -18.42 1.98
C VAL A 280 -9.10 -18.51 3.23
N ALA A 281 -10.42 -18.58 3.06
CA ALA A 281 -11.35 -18.75 4.17
C ALA A 281 -11.11 -20.07 4.93
N ALA A 282 -10.88 -21.17 4.21
CA ALA A 282 -10.57 -22.48 4.80
C ALA A 282 -9.24 -22.43 5.59
N MET A 283 -8.21 -21.78 5.05
CA MET A 283 -6.93 -21.59 5.72
C MET A 283 -7.09 -20.76 7.00
N LEU A 284 -7.83 -19.65 6.96
CA LEU A 284 -8.11 -18.82 8.14
C LEU A 284 -8.88 -19.61 9.22
N LEU A 285 -9.90 -20.38 8.83
CA LEU A 285 -10.64 -21.24 9.74
C LEU A 285 -9.74 -22.30 10.38
N LEU A 286 -8.85 -22.92 9.62
CA LEU A 286 -7.89 -23.91 10.13
C LEU A 286 -6.93 -23.26 11.14
N ILE A 287 -6.44 -22.08 10.87
CA ILE A 287 -5.59 -21.29 11.77
C ILE A 287 -6.33 -21.00 13.09
N ILE A 288 -7.56 -20.46 13.01
CA ILE A 288 -8.40 -20.16 14.17
C ILE A 288 -8.69 -21.44 14.99
N PHE A 289 -9.01 -22.55 14.30
CA PHE A 289 -9.27 -23.83 14.93
C PHE A 289 -8.04 -24.40 15.66
N THR A 290 -6.86 -24.29 15.05
CA THR A 290 -5.60 -24.71 15.69
C THR A 290 -5.33 -23.91 16.96
N GLY A 291 -5.46 -22.58 16.91
CA GLY A 291 -5.34 -21.73 18.10
C GLY A 291 -6.37 -22.06 19.18
N TYR A 292 -7.62 -22.30 18.80
CA TYR A 292 -8.66 -22.77 19.71
C TYR A 292 -8.27 -24.09 20.39
N LEU A 293 -7.77 -25.09 19.64
CA LEU A 293 -7.36 -26.38 20.20
C LEU A 293 -6.20 -26.24 21.19
N ILE A 294 -5.22 -25.39 20.90
CA ILE A 294 -4.11 -25.17 21.83
C ILE A 294 -4.60 -24.60 23.15
N ILE A 295 -5.40 -23.54 23.10
CA ILE A 295 -5.97 -22.88 24.29
C ILE A 295 -6.89 -23.84 25.02
N TYR A 296 -7.76 -24.58 24.31
CA TYR A 296 -8.67 -25.56 24.87
C TYR A 296 -7.92 -26.65 25.65
N ASN A 297 -6.86 -27.24 25.06
CA ASN A 297 -6.08 -28.29 25.71
C ASN A 297 -5.43 -27.81 27.00
N VAL A 298 -4.87 -26.59 27.02
CA VAL A 298 -4.27 -26.00 28.21
C VAL A 298 -5.31 -25.83 29.33
N PHE A 299 -6.49 -25.33 28.99
CA PHE A 299 -7.57 -25.19 29.99
C PHE A 299 -8.17 -26.51 30.39
N GLN A 300 -8.29 -27.49 29.50
CA GLN A 300 -8.80 -28.82 29.82
C GLN A 300 -7.91 -29.52 30.85
N ILE A 301 -6.59 -29.50 30.64
CA ILE A 301 -5.62 -30.04 31.62
C ILE A 301 -5.74 -29.34 32.97
N SER A 302 -5.88 -28.00 32.95
CA SER A 302 -6.08 -27.20 34.16
C SER A 302 -7.33 -27.58 34.93
N VAL A 303 -8.48 -27.72 34.23
CA VAL A 303 -9.76 -28.09 34.84
C VAL A 303 -9.75 -29.52 35.35
N THR A 304 -9.15 -30.46 34.61
CA THR A 304 -9.08 -31.86 35.00
C THR A 304 -8.31 -32.05 36.34
N ASN A 305 -7.24 -31.31 36.55
CA ASN A 305 -6.50 -31.31 37.80
C ASN A 305 -7.28 -30.75 38.98
N ASP A 306 -8.28 -29.90 38.75
CA ASP A 306 -9.13 -29.27 39.74
C ASP A 306 -10.47 -30.00 39.97
N ILE A 307 -10.75 -31.13 39.32
CA ILE A 307 -12.03 -31.85 39.40
C ILE A 307 -12.40 -32.17 40.86
N ARG A 308 -11.43 -32.60 41.68
CA ARG A 308 -11.63 -32.89 43.10
C ARG A 308 -12.11 -31.62 43.85
N PHE A 309 -11.47 -30.49 43.59
CA PHE A 309 -11.86 -29.20 44.20
C PHE A 309 -13.29 -28.78 43.78
N TYR A 310 -13.63 -28.90 42.50
CA TYR A 310 -14.98 -28.60 42.02
C TYR A 310 -16.04 -29.58 42.53
N GLY A 311 -15.64 -30.86 42.70
CA GLY A 311 -16.50 -31.86 43.34
C GLY A 311 -16.85 -31.50 44.79
N LEU A 312 -15.85 -31.11 45.59
CA LEU A 312 -16.05 -30.63 46.96
C LEU A 312 -16.96 -29.38 47.04
N LEU A 313 -16.76 -28.45 46.10
CA LEU A 313 -17.65 -27.28 46.02
C LEU A 313 -19.10 -27.66 45.73
N LYS A 314 -19.32 -28.68 44.92
CA LYS A 314 -20.65 -29.19 44.59
C LYS A 314 -21.30 -29.88 45.80
N THR A 315 -20.57 -30.61 46.62
CA THR A 315 -21.07 -31.26 47.83
C THR A 315 -21.52 -30.26 48.90
N ILE A 316 -20.89 -29.08 48.97
CA ILE A 316 -21.34 -27.98 49.87
C ILE A 316 -22.40 -27.08 49.29
N GLY A 317 -23.03 -27.47 48.14
CA GLY A 317 -24.20 -26.81 47.60
C GLY A 317 -23.94 -25.71 46.59
N THR A 318 -22.76 -25.66 45.96
CA THR A 318 -22.48 -24.68 44.90
C THR A 318 -23.33 -24.97 43.67
N THR A 319 -24.03 -23.96 43.13
CA THR A 319 -24.83 -24.11 41.92
C THR A 319 -24.00 -24.19 40.66
N PRO A 320 -24.47 -24.82 39.57
CA PRO A 320 -23.73 -24.88 38.28
C PRO A 320 -23.35 -23.48 37.70
N ARG A 321 -24.21 -22.48 37.94
CA ARG A 321 -23.91 -21.08 37.52
C ARG A 321 -22.76 -20.46 38.29
N GLN A 322 -22.69 -20.73 39.60
CA GLN A 322 -21.57 -20.27 40.45
C GLN A 322 -20.28 -20.98 40.09
N LEU A 323 -20.32 -22.30 39.85
CA LEU A 323 -19.15 -23.07 39.41
C LEU A 323 -18.59 -22.58 38.07
N ARG A 324 -19.48 -22.34 37.09
CA ARG A 324 -19.07 -21.76 35.78
C ARG A 324 -18.41 -20.39 35.96
N ARG A 325 -18.83 -19.58 36.90
CA ARG A 325 -18.23 -18.28 37.20
C ARG A 325 -16.84 -18.42 37.82
N ILE A 326 -16.64 -19.40 38.70
CA ILE A 326 -15.33 -19.71 39.31
C ILE A 326 -14.34 -20.16 38.25
N ILE A 327 -14.78 -20.95 37.27
CA ILE A 327 -13.94 -21.43 36.15
C ILE A 327 -13.62 -20.29 35.13
N ARG A 328 -14.60 -19.46 34.80
CA ARG A 328 -14.41 -18.35 33.82
C ARG A 328 -13.49 -17.23 34.33
N GLN A 329 -13.49 -16.94 35.62
CA GLN A 329 -12.72 -15.84 36.19
C GLN A 329 -11.22 -16.01 35.98
N PRO A 330 -10.57 -17.15 36.33
CA PRO A 330 -9.17 -17.41 36.00
C PRO A 330 -8.89 -17.32 34.52
N ALA A 331 -9.73 -17.93 33.67
CA ALA A 331 -9.56 -17.90 32.23
C ALA A 331 -9.47 -16.46 31.69
N LEU A 332 -10.41 -15.62 32.06
CA LEU A 332 -10.41 -14.20 31.63
C LEU A 332 -9.20 -13.43 32.16
N THR A 333 -8.82 -13.66 33.43
CA THR A 333 -7.67 -12.97 34.04
C THR A 333 -6.35 -13.38 33.38
N LEU A 334 -6.17 -14.67 33.08
CA LEU A 334 -4.97 -15.18 32.43
C LEU A 334 -4.89 -14.75 30.96
N SER A 335 -6.04 -14.70 30.26
CA SER A 335 -6.10 -14.18 28.90
C SER A 335 -5.80 -12.68 28.85
N LEU A 336 -6.30 -11.89 29.82
CA LEU A 336 -6.03 -10.45 29.91
C LEU A 336 -4.52 -10.14 30.14
N ALA A 337 -3.79 -11.08 30.72
CA ALA A 337 -2.33 -10.96 30.85
C ALA A 337 -1.59 -11.53 29.64
N GLY A 338 -1.99 -12.72 29.14
CA GLY A 338 -1.31 -13.44 28.07
C GLY A 338 -1.47 -12.80 26.70
N ILE A 339 -2.69 -12.30 26.36
CA ILE A 339 -2.94 -11.72 25.05
C ILE A 339 -2.12 -10.43 24.80
N PRO A 340 -2.14 -9.41 25.68
CA PRO A 340 -1.30 -8.22 25.43
C PRO A 340 0.19 -8.51 25.35
N LEU A 341 0.68 -9.41 26.20
CA LEU A 341 2.07 -9.84 26.14
C LEU A 341 2.40 -10.49 24.79
N GLY A 342 1.52 -11.39 24.34
CA GLY A 342 1.68 -12.05 23.05
C GLY A 342 1.57 -11.10 21.85
N LEU A 343 0.68 -10.10 21.88
CA LEU A 343 0.54 -9.09 20.84
C LEU A 343 1.83 -8.27 20.69
N VAL A 344 2.38 -7.77 21.80
CA VAL A 344 3.61 -6.95 21.77
C VAL A 344 4.80 -7.78 21.28
N LEU A 345 5.01 -8.96 21.83
CA LEU A 345 6.11 -9.83 21.41
C LEU A 345 5.96 -10.32 19.97
N GLY A 346 4.73 -10.66 19.55
CA GLY A 346 4.45 -11.11 18.18
C GLY A 346 4.67 -10.00 17.15
N TRP A 347 4.29 -8.77 17.46
CA TRP A 347 4.58 -7.62 16.62
C TRP A 347 6.09 -7.36 16.48
N LEU A 348 6.83 -7.39 17.60
CA LEU A 348 8.29 -7.22 17.60
C LEU A 348 8.99 -8.32 16.78
N ILE A 349 8.63 -9.59 17.02
CA ILE A 349 9.22 -10.74 16.33
C ILE A 349 8.86 -10.70 14.84
N GLY A 350 7.59 -10.44 14.50
CA GLY A 350 7.13 -10.31 13.13
C GLY A 350 7.89 -9.22 12.38
N GLY A 351 8.00 -8.03 12.97
CA GLY A 351 8.72 -6.90 12.38
C GLY A 351 10.22 -7.17 12.15
N GLN A 352 10.87 -7.89 13.04
CA GLN A 352 12.29 -8.25 12.87
C GLN A 352 12.52 -9.37 11.85
N LEU A 353 11.57 -10.29 11.68
CA LEU A 353 11.69 -11.39 10.73
C LEU A 353 11.35 -10.94 9.29
N THR A 354 10.54 -9.92 9.14
CA THR A 354 10.10 -9.42 7.81
C THR A 354 11.27 -9.10 6.88
N PRO A 355 12.29 -8.30 7.24
CA PRO A 355 13.40 -7.99 6.34
C PRO A 355 14.16 -9.24 5.87
N ALA A 356 14.35 -10.21 6.77
CA ALA A 356 15.03 -11.47 6.45
C ALA A 356 14.21 -12.34 5.48
N ILE A 357 12.88 -12.30 5.55
CA ILE A 357 12.00 -13.05 4.67
C ILE A 357 11.91 -12.36 3.30
N VAL A 358 11.76 -11.04 3.27
CA VAL A 358 11.69 -10.25 2.03
C VAL A 358 12.99 -10.36 1.24
N SER A 359 14.16 -10.30 1.90
CA SER A 359 15.46 -10.49 1.22
C SER A 359 15.62 -11.87 0.58
N GLN A 360 15.01 -12.90 1.13
CA GLN A 360 14.98 -14.25 0.57
C GLN A 360 14.03 -14.34 -0.64
N LEU A 361 12.91 -13.65 -0.59
CA LEU A 361 11.93 -13.60 -1.70
C LEU A 361 12.49 -12.84 -2.90
N ASN A 362 13.18 -11.72 -2.69
CA ASN A 362 13.84 -10.96 -3.75
C ASN A 362 14.97 -11.74 -4.44
N GLY A 363 15.56 -12.73 -3.77
CA GLY A 363 16.54 -13.66 -4.36
C GLY A 363 15.92 -14.81 -5.17
N VAL A 364 14.61 -15.03 -5.06
CA VAL A 364 13.89 -16.15 -5.74
C VAL A 364 13.08 -15.66 -6.93
N VAL A 365 12.67 -14.39 -6.93
CA VAL A 365 12.01 -13.73 -8.06
C VAL A 365 13.04 -12.78 -8.65
N PRO A 366 13.67 -13.09 -9.81
CA PRO A 366 14.50 -12.11 -10.50
C PRO A 366 13.59 -10.95 -10.94
N MET A 367 13.84 -9.79 -10.34
CA MET A 367 13.26 -8.53 -10.79
C MET A 367 13.91 -8.10 -12.10
#